data_0f773ad7df4b26335a60e4e7d1e21539
#
_entry.id   0f773ad7df4b26335a60e4e7d1e21539
#
_cell.length_a   1.000
_cell.length_b   1.000
_cell.length_c   1.000
_cell.angle_alpha   90.00
_cell.angle_beta   90.00
_cell.angle_gamma   90.00
#
_symmetry.space_group_name_H-M   'P 1'
#
loop_
_entity.id
_entity.type
_entity.pdbx_description
1 polymer ?
#
loop_
_entity_poly.entity_id
_entity_poly.type
_entity_poly.pdbx_seq_one_letter_code
_entity_poly.pdbx_strand_id
1 'polypeptide(L)'
;MNTSHRLGLVAALLASGATPLRAEGLGGSPASMVRQHSVAVQEEYTFLRTPLDVQRLVTQGKLVPIASDSLVTLAGVSFPYGRPEVQSFLTRMGRDFRDSTGGMLTVTSLTRPALLQPRNAHKLSVHPAGMAVDFRIPRDAAERAFMERRLLAMEKAGLLDATRERSPAHYHIAVFAEPMLAYVARRDSADAVANARLAAMRAAAAPASSRAMIAVARIRAGDSVNESRLPLLFLAMGVLLGMGLLVLHGPRTAAQRRD
;
A
#
# COMPACT_ATOMS: atom_id res chain seq x y z
N MET A 1 -72.00 -12.66 35.90
CA MET A 1 -71.29 -11.39 35.85
C MET A 1 -69.84 -11.73 35.52
N ASN A 2 -69.47 -11.63 34.21
CA ASN A 2 -68.15 -11.97 33.68
C ASN A 2 -67.42 -10.69 33.28
N THR A 3 -66.38 -10.35 34.00
CA THR A 3 -65.49 -9.22 33.69
C THR A 3 -64.25 -9.79 32.98
N SER A 4 -64.19 -9.58 31.65
CA SER A 4 -63.03 -9.93 30.81
C SER A 4 -62.03 -8.78 30.81
N HIS A 5 -60.86 -8.99 31.42
CA HIS A 5 -59.72 -8.08 31.35
C HIS A 5 -59.02 -8.28 30.01
N ARG A 6 -59.05 -7.29 29.16
CA ARG A 6 -58.23 -7.20 27.93
C ARG A 6 -56.88 -6.61 28.29
N LEU A 7 -55.81 -7.41 28.26
CA LEU A 7 -54.44 -6.91 28.28
C LEU A 7 -54.14 -6.29 26.90
N GLY A 8 -53.94 -4.99 26.87
CA GLY A 8 -53.39 -4.30 25.71
C GLY A 8 -51.86 -4.42 25.67
N LEU A 9 -51.35 -5.11 24.66
CA LEU A 9 -49.90 -5.20 24.37
C LEU A 9 -49.49 -3.91 23.65
N VAL A 10 -48.75 -3.03 24.32
CA VAL A 10 -48.13 -1.84 23.71
C VAL A 10 -46.82 -2.27 23.11
N ALA A 11 -46.79 -2.42 21.78
CA ALA A 11 -45.54 -2.63 21.05
C ALA A 11 -44.80 -1.31 20.90
N ALA A 12 -43.72 -1.11 21.68
CA ALA A 12 -42.83 0.02 21.51
C ALA A 12 -41.94 -0.24 20.28
N LEU A 13 -42.23 0.45 19.16
CA LEU A 13 -41.32 0.54 18.03
C LEU A 13 -40.09 1.34 18.44
N LEU A 14 -38.99 0.67 18.70
CA LEU A 14 -37.67 1.29 18.75
C LEU A 14 -37.25 1.67 17.32
N ALA A 15 -37.52 2.90 16.93
CA ALA A 15 -36.95 3.49 15.75
C ALA A 15 -35.45 3.62 15.96
N SER A 16 -34.67 2.62 15.52
CA SER A 16 -33.22 2.73 15.39
C SER A 16 -32.93 3.81 14.37
N GLY A 17 -32.68 5.02 14.86
CA GLY A 17 -32.19 6.13 14.06
C GLY A 17 -30.81 5.76 13.51
N ALA A 18 -30.78 5.18 12.30
CA ALA A 18 -29.56 5.11 11.53
C ALA A 18 -29.13 6.55 11.25
N THR A 19 -28.21 7.09 12.03
CA THR A 19 -27.48 8.30 11.68
C THR A 19 -26.91 8.06 10.28
N PRO A 20 -27.23 8.92 9.27
CA PRO A 20 -26.61 8.77 7.96
C PRO A 20 -25.10 8.86 8.18
N LEU A 21 -24.35 7.81 7.81
CA LEU A 21 -22.92 7.88 7.69
C LEU A 21 -22.67 9.07 6.75
N ARG A 22 -22.22 10.17 7.33
CA ARG A 22 -21.71 11.31 6.56
C ARG A 22 -20.62 10.73 5.68
N ALA A 23 -20.80 10.81 4.37
CA ALA A 23 -19.79 10.37 3.43
C ALA A 23 -18.47 11.06 3.86
N GLU A 24 -17.53 10.29 4.42
CA GLU A 24 -16.20 10.78 4.77
C GLU A 24 -15.56 11.20 3.44
N GLY A 25 -15.64 12.51 3.15
CA GLY A 25 -14.97 13.10 2.00
C GLY A 25 -13.57 13.52 2.39
N LEU A 26 -12.68 13.64 1.43
CA LEU A 26 -11.32 14.19 1.58
C LEU A 26 -11.37 15.69 1.94
N GLY A 27 -12.10 16.01 2.97
CA GLY A 27 -12.38 17.40 3.36
C GLY A 27 -11.49 17.89 4.46
N GLY A 28 -10.23 17.90 4.40
CA GLY A 28 -9.27 18.32 5.42
C GLY A 28 -9.82 19.16 6.58
N SER A 29 -9.21 19.05 7.72
CA SER A 29 -9.60 19.79 8.93
C SER A 29 -8.35 20.41 9.58
N PRO A 30 -8.51 21.40 10.46
CA PRO A 30 -7.38 21.87 11.28
C PRO A 30 -6.71 20.74 12.06
N ALA A 31 -7.47 19.74 12.51
CA ALA A 31 -6.92 18.56 13.19
C ALA A 31 -6.06 17.69 12.27
N SER A 32 -6.42 17.56 11.00
CA SER A 32 -5.62 16.89 9.97
C SER A 32 -4.24 17.55 9.82
N MET A 33 -4.20 18.87 9.69
CA MET A 33 -2.93 19.62 9.57
C MET A 33 -2.05 19.47 10.82
N VAL A 34 -2.65 19.50 12.02
CA VAL A 34 -1.93 19.27 13.28
C VAL A 34 -1.36 17.84 13.32
N ARG A 35 -2.15 16.83 12.92
CA ARG A 35 -1.71 15.43 12.89
C ARG A 35 -0.51 15.25 11.96
N GLN A 36 -0.59 15.74 10.72
CA GLN A 36 0.52 15.67 9.74
C GLN A 36 1.80 16.29 10.29
N HIS A 37 1.69 17.49 10.85
CA HIS A 37 2.82 18.20 11.44
C HIS A 37 3.40 17.45 12.64
N SER A 38 2.55 16.91 13.52
CA SER A 38 2.98 16.13 14.68
C SER A 38 3.71 14.86 14.28
N VAL A 39 3.25 14.16 13.24
CA VAL A 39 3.96 13.00 12.69
C VAL A 39 5.33 13.41 12.16
N ALA A 40 5.44 14.51 11.42
CA ALA A 40 6.74 15.01 10.94
C ALA A 40 7.72 15.31 12.09
N VAL A 41 7.21 15.83 13.21
CA VAL A 41 8.02 16.09 14.41
C VAL A 41 8.41 14.79 15.12
N GLN A 42 7.48 13.83 15.26
CA GLN A 42 7.76 12.52 15.88
C GLN A 42 8.79 11.71 15.10
N GLU A 43 8.76 11.80 13.76
CA GLU A 43 9.74 11.20 12.85
C GLU A 43 11.06 11.99 12.78
N GLU A 44 11.23 13.02 13.61
CA GLU A 44 12.40 13.92 13.66
C GLU A 44 12.74 14.54 12.29
N TYR A 45 11.72 14.83 11.49
CA TYR A 45 11.92 15.40 10.16
C TYR A 45 12.33 16.86 10.23
N THR A 46 13.42 17.19 9.53
CA THR A 46 13.86 18.57 9.37
C THR A 46 12.93 19.32 8.41
N PHE A 47 12.37 20.43 8.85
CA PHE A 47 11.64 21.36 7.99
C PHE A 47 12.64 22.27 7.24
N LEU A 48 12.85 21.95 5.98
CA LEU A 48 13.82 22.58 5.08
C LEU A 48 13.43 24.04 4.81
N ARG A 49 14.36 24.97 5.00
CA ARG A 49 14.09 26.40 4.81
C ARG A 49 14.46 26.87 3.40
N THR A 50 15.54 26.35 2.84
CA THR A 50 16.18 26.85 1.62
C THR A 50 16.39 25.71 0.59
N PRO A 51 16.65 26.06 -0.69
CA PRO A 51 17.07 25.08 -1.70
C PRO A 51 18.35 24.31 -1.31
N LEU A 52 19.29 24.96 -0.61
CA LEU A 52 20.52 24.32 -0.14
C LEU A 52 20.24 23.23 0.90
N ASP A 53 19.23 23.42 1.76
CA ASP A 53 18.81 22.39 2.70
C ASP A 53 18.27 21.17 1.96
N VAL A 54 17.51 21.35 0.87
CA VAL A 54 17.03 20.25 0.03
C VAL A 54 18.21 19.47 -0.55
N GLN A 55 19.19 20.18 -1.16
CA GLN A 55 20.40 19.53 -1.73
C GLN A 55 21.15 18.73 -0.68
N ARG A 56 21.29 19.26 0.54
CA ARG A 56 21.95 18.57 1.65
C ARG A 56 21.23 17.26 2.00
N LEU A 57 19.91 17.26 2.10
CA LEU A 57 19.15 16.05 2.40
C LEU A 57 19.17 15.04 1.25
N VAL A 58 19.22 15.50 0.00
CA VAL A 58 19.42 14.64 -1.17
C VAL A 58 20.79 13.95 -1.10
N THR A 59 21.87 14.69 -0.83
CA THR A 59 23.22 14.13 -0.67
C THR A 59 23.31 13.12 0.48
N GLN A 60 22.53 13.34 1.54
CA GLN A 60 22.42 12.42 2.68
C GLN A 60 21.51 11.20 2.42
N GLY A 61 20.87 11.10 1.25
CA GLY A 61 19.91 10.03 0.93
C GLY A 61 18.59 10.12 1.71
N LYS A 62 18.34 11.21 2.43
CA LYS A 62 17.11 11.44 3.20
C LYS A 62 15.95 11.93 2.33
N LEU A 63 16.26 12.53 1.19
CA LEU A 63 15.35 12.80 0.09
C LEU A 63 15.84 12.07 -1.16
N VAL A 64 14.91 11.49 -1.89
CA VAL A 64 15.20 10.77 -3.13
C VAL A 64 14.58 11.50 -4.33
N PRO A 65 15.19 11.43 -5.51
CA PRO A 65 14.62 12.04 -6.70
C PRO A 65 13.34 11.30 -7.13
N ILE A 66 12.35 12.08 -7.53
CA ILE A 66 11.12 11.61 -8.16
C ILE A 66 11.15 12.07 -9.60
N ALA A 67 11.07 11.15 -10.54
CA ALA A 67 11.05 11.44 -11.98
C ALA A 67 9.70 11.08 -12.59
N SER A 68 9.38 11.69 -13.73
CA SER A 68 8.26 11.23 -14.55
C SER A 68 8.62 9.87 -15.17
N ASP A 69 7.65 8.97 -15.14
CA ASP A 69 7.75 7.63 -15.74
C ASP A 69 6.41 7.21 -16.36
N SER A 70 6.17 5.92 -16.51
CA SER A 70 4.91 5.39 -17.04
C SER A 70 3.73 5.46 -16.05
N LEU A 71 3.96 5.78 -14.78
CA LEU A 71 2.97 5.81 -13.71
C LEU A 71 2.64 7.24 -13.26
N VAL A 72 3.64 8.12 -13.34
CA VAL A 72 3.59 9.46 -12.75
C VAL A 72 4.16 10.49 -13.73
N THR A 73 3.46 11.61 -13.91
CA THR A 73 3.94 12.80 -14.61
C THR A 73 4.14 13.94 -13.61
N LEU A 74 5.28 14.62 -13.68
CA LEU A 74 5.54 15.85 -12.92
C LEU A 74 5.13 17.08 -13.73
N ALA A 75 4.28 17.94 -13.18
CA ALA A 75 3.78 19.14 -13.84
C ALA A 75 4.11 20.38 -13.00
N GLY A 76 5.17 21.10 -13.38
CA GLY A 76 5.58 22.33 -12.72
C GLY A 76 6.21 22.15 -11.33
N VAL A 77 6.74 20.99 -11.04
CA VAL A 77 7.38 20.67 -9.75
C VAL A 77 8.79 21.28 -9.70
N SER A 78 9.00 22.25 -8.82
CA SER A 78 10.30 22.95 -8.70
C SER A 78 11.37 22.13 -7.97
N PHE A 79 10.98 21.31 -6.99
CA PHE A 79 11.87 20.44 -6.23
C PHE A 79 11.33 19.02 -6.32
N PRO A 80 11.74 18.25 -7.36
CA PRO A 80 11.22 16.90 -7.61
C PRO A 80 11.88 15.86 -6.69
N TYR A 81 11.75 16.08 -5.39
CA TYR A 81 12.30 15.22 -4.34
C TYR A 81 11.22 14.93 -3.31
N GLY A 82 11.25 13.73 -2.76
CA GLY A 82 10.41 13.30 -1.65
C GLY A 82 11.19 12.37 -0.73
N ARG A 83 10.63 12.07 0.43
CA ARG A 83 11.17 11.00 1.27
C ARG A 83 10.97 9.64 0.61
N PRO A 84 11.73 8.58 1.00
CA PRO A 84 11.58 7.24 0.41
C PRO A 84 10.15 6.69 0.46
N GLU A 85 9.41 6.95 1.54
CA GLU A 85 8.00 6.56 1.65
C GLU A 85 7.08 7.25 0.65
N VAL A 86 7.38 8.51 0.29
CA VAL A 86 6.65 9.24 -0.76
C VAL A 86 6.89 8.58 -2.13
N GLN A 87 8.13 8.20 -2.44
CA GLN A 87 8.45 7.47 -3.67
C GLN A 87 7.73 6.12 -3.70
N SER A 88 7.74 5.38 -2.60
CA SER A 88 7.06 4.09 -2.46
C SER A 88 5.54 4.23 -2.65
N PHE A 89 4.94 5.26 -2.03
CA PHE A 89 3.53 5.61 -2.22
C PHE A 89 3.21 5.92 -3.68
N LEU A 90 4.01 6.79 -4.33
CA LEU A 90 3.80 7.18 -5.73
C LEU A 90 3.86 5.97 -6.66
N THR A 91 4.84 5.09 -6.48
CA THR A 91 4.96 3.86 -7.25
C THR A 91 3.75 2.95 -7.06
N ARG A 92 3.33 2.72 -5.82
CA ARG A 92 2.17 1.86 -5.52
C ARG A 92 0.86 2.45 -6.01
N MET A 93 0.61 3.72 -5.69
CA MET A 93 -0.61 4.44 -6.12
C MET A 93 -0.69 4.56 -7.64
N GLY A 94 0.44 4.83 -8.29
CA GLY A 94 0.52 4.91 -9.76
C GLY A 94 0.19 3.59 -10.44
N ARG A 95 0.69 2.45 -9.93
CA ARG A 95 0.32 1.11 -10.40
C ARG A 95 -1.17 0.86 -10.23
N ASP A 96 -1.69 1.04 -9.00
CA ASP A 96 -3.11 0.82 -8.71
C ASP A 96 -4.02 1.69 -9.60
N PHE A 97 -3.63 2.94 -9.83
CA PHE A 97 -4.36 3.89 -10.67
C PHE A 97 -4.35 3.45 -12.14
N ARG A 98 -3.18 3.13 -12.68
CA ARG A 98 -3.01 2.68 -14.07
C ARG A 98 -3.73 1.38 -14.33
N ASP A 99 -3.60 0.40 -13.44
CA ASP A 99 -4.24 -0.92 -13.59
C ASP A 99 -5.77 -0.82 -13.57
N SER A 100 -6.31 0.15 -12.82
CA SER A 100 -7.76 0.32 -12.66
C SER A 100 -8.40 1.27 -13.66
N THR A 101 -7.65 2.25 -14.19
CA THR A 101 -8.21 3.33 -15.02
C THR A 101 -7.54 3.45 -16.39
N GLY A 102 -6.36 2.87 -16.57
CA GLY A 102 -5.50 3.11 -17.73
C GLY A 102 -4.79 4.48 -17.70
N GLY A 103 -5.11 5.34 -16.73
CA GLY A 103 -4.59 6.69 -16.59
C GLY A 103 -3.21 6.77 -15.94
N MET A 104 -2.73 8.01 -15.75
CA MET A 104 -1.45 8.33 -15.14
C MET A 104 -1.62 9.44 -14.11
N LEU A 105 -0.95 9.33 -12.96
CA LEU A 105 -0.99 10.35 -11.92
C LEU A 105 -0.25 11.61 -12.38
N THR A 106 -0.79 12.79 -12.09
CA THR A 106 -0.10 14.06 -12.29
C THR A 106 0.24 14.68 -10.95
N VAL A 107 1.53 14.71 -10.63
CA VAL A 107 2.08 15.37 -9.44
C VAL A 107 2.33 16.84 -9.76
N THR A 108 1.86 17.74 -8.91
CA THR A 108 2.00 19.20 -9.07
C THR A 108 2.89 19.84 -8.01
N SER A 109 3.16 19.13 -6.90
CA SER A 109 4.10 19.59 -5.87
C SER A 109 4.68 18.40 -5.11
N LEU A 110 5.91 18.54 -4.65
CA LEU A 110 6.65 17.65 -3.76
C LEU A 110 7.30 18.45 -2.64
N THR A 111 8.58 18.20 -2.34
CA THR A 111 9.33 19.01 -1.37
C THR A 111 9.29 20.48 -1.76
N ARG A 112 9.02 21.34 -0.79
CA ARG A 112 8.96 22.78 -1.00
C ARG A 112 9.55 23.50 0.21
N PRO A 113 10.74 24.11 0.08
CA PRO A 113 11.39 24.83 1.17
C PRO A 113 10.48 25.90 1.78
N ALA A 114 10.58 26.14 3.07
CA ALA A 114 9.71 27.06 3.80
C ALA A 114 9.74 28.51 3.23
N LEU A 115 10.91 28.96 2.80
CA LEU A 115 11.05 30.30 2.17
C LEU A 115 10.42 30.40 0.78
N LEU A 116 10.11 29.27 0.14
CA LEU A 116 9.50 29.22 -1.19
C LEU A 116 8.05 28.70 -1.14
N GLN A 117 7.45 28.67 0.04
CA GLN A 117 6.03 28.37 0.18
C GLN A 117 5.19 29.50 -0.44
N PRO A 118 4.06 29.19 -1.11
CA PRO A 118 3.14 30.22 -1.56
C PRO A 118 2.55 30.96 -0.35
N ARG A 119 2.12 32.21 -0.56
CA ARG A 119 1.61 33.09 0.51
C ARG A 119 0.41 32.50 1.27
N ASN A 120 -0.38 31.65 0.61
CA ASN A 120 -1.54 30.97 1.18
C ASN A 120 -1.21 29.57 1.77
N ALA A 121 0.06 29.16 1.82
CA ALA A 121 0.42 27.91 2.43
C ALA A 121 0.08 27.89 3.91
N HIS A 122 -0.43 26.76 4.39
CA HIS A 122 -0.71 26.57 5.80
C HIS A 122 0.58 26.57 6.63
N LYS A 123 0.57 27.20 7.82
CA LYS A 123 1.75 27.29 8.70
C LYS A 123 2.31 25.94 9.13
N LEU A 124 1.46 24.91 9.21
CA LEU A 124 1.81 23.54 9.54
C LEU A 124 2.06 22.67 8.31
N SER A 125 2.29 23.28 7.14
CA SER A 125 2.60 22.55 5.89
C SER A 125 3.78 21.61 6.08
N VAL A 126 3.64 20.36 5.60
CA VAL A 126 4.67 19.32 5.69
C VAL A 126 5.42 19.09 4.37
N HIS A 127 5.17 19.93 3.34
CA HIS A 127 6.02 20.00 2.16
C HIS A 127 7.50 20.33 2.48
N PRO A 128 7.80 21.24 3.45
CA PRO A 128 9.18 21.45 3.85
C PRO A 128 9.84 20.23 4.53
N ALA A 129 9.06 19.29 5.04
CA ALA A 129 9.58 18.05 5.61
C ALA A 129 9.86 16.97 4.53
N GLY A 130 9.42 17.18 3.28
CA GLY A 130 9.56 16.24 2.17
C GLY A 130 8.62 15.05 2.23
N MET A 131 7.63 15.03 3.13
CA MET A 131 6.68 13.93 3.31
C MET A 131 5.33 14.16 2.61
N ALA A 132 5.17 15.27 1.86
CA ALA A 132 3.94 15.60 1.16
C ALA A 132 4.07 15.54 -0.36
N VAL A 133 2.96 15.24 -1.02
CA VAL A 133 2.78 15.30 -2.46
C VAL A 133 1.41 15.87 -2.80
N ASP A 134 1.36 16.73 -3.82
CA ASP A 134 0.11 17.25 -4.36
C ASP A 134 -0.21 16.59 -5.71
N PHE A 135 -1.45 16.09 -5.87
CA PHE A 135 -1.96 15.57 -7.15
C PHE A 135 -2.95 16.53 -7.79
N ARG A 136 -2.83 16.67 -9.10
CA ARG A 136 -3.91 17.26 -9.89
C ARG A 136 -5.17 16.42 -9.75
N ILE A 137 -6.33 17.07 -9.61
CA ILE A 137 -7.63 16.41 -9.65
C ILE A 137 -7.87 15.91 -11.07
N PRO A 138 -8.08 14.61 -11.31
CA PRO A 138 -8.40 14.09 -12.64
C PRO A 138 -9.66 14.72 -13.21
N ARG A 139 -9.64 15.01 -14.51
CA ARG A 139 -10.83 15.52 -15.22
C ARG A 139 -11.87 14.43 -15.45
N ASP A 140 -11.41 13.22 -15.74
CA ASP A 140 -12.30 12.07 -15.88
C ASP A 140 -12.94 11.70 -14.54
N ALA A 141 -14.24 11.41 -14.56
CA ALA A 141 -15.02 11.14 -13.35
C ALA A 141 -14.69 9.77 -12.74
N ALA A 142 -14.38 8.77 -13.54
CA ALA A 142 -14.04 7.43 -13.05
C ALA A 142 -12.64 7.43 -12.42
N GLU A 143 -11.68 8.09 -13.05
CA GLU A 143 -10.33 8.31 -12.49
C GLU A 143 -10.40 9.05 -11.16
N ARG A 144 -11.18 10.13 -11.10
CA ARG A 144 -11.37 10.91 -9.87
C ARG A 144 -12.01 10.07 -8.77
N ALA A 145 -13.07 9.33 -9.08
CA ALA A 145 -13.75 8.46 -8.14
C ALA A 145 -12.83 7.34 -7.63
N PHE A 146 -12.00 6.76 -8.50
CA PHE A 146 -10.99 5.77 -8.09
C PHE A 146 -9.98 6.40 -7.12
N MET A 147 -9.40 7.54 -7.48
CA MET A 147 -8.40 8.24 -6.66
C MET A 147 -8.95 8.57 -5.27
N GLU A 148 -10.15 9.17 -5.20
CA GLU A 148 -10.77 9.54 -3.93
C GLU A 148 -11.05 8.31 -3.04
N ARG A 149 -11.64 7.25 -3.59
CA ARG A 149 -11.86 6.00 -2.84
C ARG A 149 -10.53 5.39 -2.34
N ARG A 150 -9.49 5.43 -3.17
CA ARG A 150 -8.19 4.84 -2.82
C ARG A 150 -7.50 5.63 -1.72
N LEU A 151 -7.50 6.96 -1.81
CA LEU A 151 -6.93 7.85 -0.79
C LEU A 151 -7.67 7.69 0.54
N LEU A 152 -9.00 7.68 0.53
CA LEU A 152 -9.82 7.45 1.74
C LEU A 152 -9.54 6.08 2.38
N ALA A 153 -9.38 5.03 1.59
CA ALA A 153 -9.04 3.71 2.11
C ALA A 153 -7.65 3.68 2.77
N MET A 154 -6.67 4.37 2.19
CA MET A 154 -5.33 4.49 2.74
C MET A 154 -5.31 5.36 4.01
N GLU A 155 -6.06 6.47 4.02
CA GLU A 155 -6.22 7.32 5.20
C GLU A 155 -6.86 6.56 6.36
N LYS A 156 -7.94 5.83 6.11
CA LYS A 156 -8.60 4.97 7.10
C LYS A 156 -7.67 3.88 7.65
N ALA A 157 -6.74 3.41 6.84
CA ALA A 157 -5.70 2.46 7.26
C ALA A 157 -4.52 3.11 7.99
N GLY A 158 -4.52 4.44 8.18
CA GLY A 158 -3.47 5.16 8.87
C GLY A 158 -2.16 5.30 8.09
N LEU A 159 -2.19 5.14 6.76
CA LEU A 159 -0.99 5.18 5.90
C LEU A 159 -0.61 6.60 5.51
N LEU A 160 -1.57 7.49 5.50
CA LEU A 160 -1.44 8.86 5.02
C LEU A 160 -2.57 9.73 5.60
N ASP A 161 -2.51 11.00 5.28
CA ASP A 161 -3.58 11.98 5.48
C ASP A 161 -3.83 12.69 4.15
N ALA A 162 -5.07 12.70 3.65
CA ALA A 162 -5.40 13.26 2.35
C ALA A 162 -6.47 14.33 2.45
N THR A 163 -6.23 15.46 1.78
CA THR A 163 -7.12 16.60 1.76
C THR A 163 -7.37 17.06 0.34
N ARG A 164 -8.63 17.30 -0.02
CA ARG A 164 -8.98 17.99 -1.25
C ARG A 164 -9.01 19.49 -1.01
N GLU A 165 -7.98 20.18 -1.43
CA GLU A 165 -7.89 21.63 -1.38
C GLU A 165 -8.65 22.28 -2.55
N ARG A 166 -9.06 23.55 -2.37
CA ARG A 166 -9.92 24.24 -3.35
C ARG A 166 -9.21 25.34 -4.13
N SER A 167 -8.16 25.94 -3.58
CA SER A 167 -7.52 27.13 -4.15
C SER A 167 -5.98 27.06 -4.08
N PRO A 168 -5.31 26.59 -5.12
CA PRO A 168 -5.84 25.92 -6.32
C PRO A 168 -6.41 24.52 -6.01
N ALA A 169 -7.31 24.04 -6.88
CA ALA A 169 -7.93 22.73 -6.66
C ALA A 169 -6.93 21.58 -6.90
N HIS A 170 -6.63 20.81 -5.86
CA HIS A 170 -5.73 19.65 -5.89
C HIS A 170 -5.99 18.71 -4.70
N TYR A 171 -5.39 17.53 -4.71
CA TYR A 171 -5.30 16.67 -3.52
C TYR A 171 -3.94 16.87 -2.88
N HIS A 172 -3.93 17.28 -1.62
CA HIS A 172 -2.75 17.31 -0.76
C HIS A 172 -2.68 16.01 0.04
N ILE A 173 -1.55 15.31 0.00
CA ILE A 173 -1.34 14.04 0.67
C ILE A 173 -0.06 14.12 1.51
N ALA A 174 -0.17 13.86 2.82
CA ALA A 174 0.96 13.65 3.71
C ALA A 174 1.14 12.14 3.95
N VAL A 175 2.29 11.58 3.62
CA VAL A 175 2.58 10.15 3.68
C VAL A 175 3.27 9.82 5.01
N PHE A 176 2.80 8.81 5.74
CA PHE A 176 3.37 8.37 7.00
C PHE A 176 4.33 7.21 6.77
N ALA A 177 5.60 7.37 7.21
CA ALA A 177 6.71 6.51 6.80
C ALA A 177 6.51 5.04 7.13
N GLU A 178 6.52 4.69 8.41
CA GLU A 178 6.47 3.30 8.86
C GLU A 178 5.25 2.54 8.29
N PRO A 179 4.00 3.02 8.48
CA PRO A 179 2.84 2.28 8.00
C PRO A 179 2.80 2.18 6.48
N MET A 180 3.26 3.20 5.74
CA MET A 180 3.29 3.17 4.28
C MET A 180 4.31 2.15 3.76
N LEU A 181 5.54 2.16 4.28
CA LEU A 181 6.58 1.22 3.85
C LEU A 181 6.18 -0.23 4.16
N ALA A 182 5.62 -0.49 5.35
CA ALA A 182 5.10 -1.80 5.70
C ALA A 182 3.92 -2.24 4.80
N TYR A 183 3.03 -1.32 4.46
CA TYR A 183 1.93 -1.59 3.53
C TYR A 183 2.44 -1.96 2.14
N VAL A 184 3.37 -1.16 1.57
CA VAL A 184 3.93 -1.40 0.23
C VAL A 184 4.65 -2.75 0.18
N ALA A 185 5.47 -3.07 1.18
CA ALA A 185 6.19 -4.35 1.26
C ALA A 185 5.22 -5.55 1.26
N ARG A 186 4.12 -5.48 2.01
CA ARG A 186 3.07 -6.53 2.02
C ARG A 186 2.39 -6.67 0.66
N ARG A 187 2.07 -5.54 0.01
CA ARG A 187 1.42 -5.55 -1.31
C ARG A 187 2.33 -6.12 -2.39
N ASP A 188 3.59 -5.72 -2.44
CA ASP A 188 4.53 -6.21 -3.43
C ASP A 188 4.80 -7.73 -3.25
N SER A 189 4.85 -8.21 -2.01
CA SER A 189 4.96 -9.65 -1.71
C SER A 189 3.71 -10.42 -2.20
N ALA A 190 2.52 -9.90 -1.96
CA ALA A 190 1.28 -10.51 -2.43
C ALA A 190 1.18 -10.54 -3.96
N ASP A 191 1.56 -9.44 -4.62
CA ASP A 191 1.59 -9.32 -6.07
C ASP A 191 2.61 -10.30 -6.69
N ALA A 192 3.78 -10.48 -6.06
CA ALA A 192 4.79 -11.46 -6.48
C ALA A 192 4.25 -12.90 -6.42
N VAL A 193 3.57 -13.26 -5.33
CA VAL A 193 2.95 -14.58 -5.17
C VAL A 193 1.84 -14.80 -6.21
N ALA A 194 0.98 -13.80 -6.43
CA ALA A 194 -0.10 -13.88 -7.42
C ALA A 194 0.45 -14.06 -8.84
N ASN A 195 1.49 -13.29 -9.20
CA ASN A 195 2.14 -13.39 -10.50
C ASN A 195 2.83 -14.74 -10.72
N ALA A 196 3.51 -15.26 -9.69
CA ALA A 196 4.12 -16.60 -9.74
C ALA A 196 3.06 -17.70 -9.95
N ARG A 197 1.93 -17.61 -9.24
CA ARG A 197 0.81 -18.55 -9.40
C ARG A 197 0.23 -18.47 -10.82
N LEU A 198 0.00 -17.28 -11.34
CA LEU A 198 -0.51 -17.08 -12.69
C LEU A 198 0.45 -17.63 -13.76
N ALA A 199 1.75 -17.38 -13.59
CA ALA A 199 2.79 -17.95 -14.46
C ALA A 199 2.80 -19.49 -14.45
N ALA A 200 2.68 -20.09 -13.26
CA ALA A 200 2.58 -21.54 -13.11
C ALA A 200 1.32 -22.11 -13.79
N MET A 201 0.18 -21.45 -13.63
CA MET A 201 -1.06 -21.86 -14.30
C MET A 201 -0.95 -21.77 -15.81
N ARG A 202 -0.37 -20.70 -16.36
CA ARG A 202 -0.13 -20.53 -17.80
C ARG A 202 0.83 -21.61 -18.33
N ALA A 203 1.90 -21.91 -17.61
CA ALA A 203 2.82 -22.98 -17.96
C ALA A 203 2.14 -24.35 -17.93
N ALA A 204 1.26 -24.59 -16.97
CA ALA A 204 0.48 -25.84 -16.90
C ALA A 204 -0.55 -25.98 -18.03
N ALA A 205 -1.12 -24.88 -18.49
CA ALA A 205 -2.09 -24.86 -19.60
C ALA A 205 -1.44 -24.92 -20.99
N ALA A 206 -0.11 -24.71 -21.10
CA ALA A 206 0.60 -24.75 -22.39
C ALA A 206 0.60 -26.18 -22.96
N PRO A 207 0.42 -26.34 -24.30
CA PRO A 207 0.47 -27.66 -24.96
C PRO A 207 1.84 -28.33 -24.76
N ALA A 208 1.86 -29.66 -24.73
CA ALA A 208 3.07 -30.43 -24.40
C ALA A 208 4.27 -30.10 -25.30
N SER A 209 4.04 -29.78 -26.61
CA SER A 209 5.06 -29.33 -27.52
C SER A 209 5.72 -27.99 -27.10
N SER A 210 4.94 -27.05 -26.61
CA SER A 210 5.45 -25.76 -26.11
C SER A 210 6.23 -25.92 -24.81
N ARG A 211 5.79 -26.85 -23.92
CA ARG A 211 6.49 -27.15 -22.66
C ARG A 211 7.87 -27.74 -22.91
N ALA A 212 8.00 -28.65 -23.89
CA ALA A 212 9.27 -29.23 -24.30
C ALA A 212 10.23 -28.17 -24.87
N MET A 213 9.73 -27.25 -25.73
CA MET A 213 10.54 -26.14 -26.27
C MET A 213 11.04 -25.19 -25.19
N ILE A 214 10.20 -24.84 -24.19
CA ILE A 214 10.59 -23.97 -23.07
C ILE A 214 11.67 -24.66 -22.22
N ALA A 215 11.53 -25.96 -21.96
CA ALA A 215 12.53 -26.73 -21.23
C ALA A 215 13.87 -26.78 -21.97
N VAL A 216 13.85 -27.03 -23.27
CA VAL A 216 15.06 -27.03 -24.14
C VAL A 216 15.69 -25.64 -24.23
N ALA A 217 14.87 -24.55 -24.30
CA ALA A 217 15.38 -23.18 -24.31
C ALA A 217 16.06 -22.81 -23.01
N ARG A 218 15.53 -23.24 -21.85
CA ARG A 218 16.16 -23.04 -20.53
C ARG A 218 17.50 -23.76 -20.41
N ILE A 219 17.60 -25.02 -20.91
CA ILE A 219 18.84 -25.77 -20.92
C ILE A 219 19.88 -25.08 -21.85
N ARG A 220 19.45 -24.54 -23.02
CA ARG A 220 20.32 -23.82 -23.95
C ARG A 220 20.76 -22.45 -23.48
N ALA A 221 19.93 -21.74 -22.66
CA ALA A 221 20.26 -20.43 -22.13
C ALA A 221 21.31 -20.46 -21.02
N GLY A 222 21.83 -21.63 -20.66
CA GLY A 222 22.90 -21.75 -19.66
C GLY A 222 22.44 -21.45 -18.25
N ASP A 223 21.16 -21.60 -17.95
CA ASP A 223 20.69 -21.76 -16.58
C ASP A 223 21.27 -23.09 -16.07
N SER A 224 22.59 -23.08 -15.81
CA SER A 224 23.27 -24.15 -15.10
C SER A 224 22.52 -24.33 -13.79
N VAL A 225 21.74 -25.40 -13.70
CA VAL A 225 21.24 -25.88 -12.42
C VAL A 225 22.48 -26.00 -11.55
N ASN A 226 22.61 -25.10 -10.57
CA ASN A 226 23.74 -25.14 -9.68
C ASN A 226 23.66 -26.50 -8.98
N GLU A 227 24.47 -27.45 -9.41
CA GLU A 227 24.52 -28.83 -8.92
C GLU A 227 24.66 -28.92 -7.41
N SER A 228 25.16 -27.84 -6.78
CA SER A 228 25.22 -27.71 -5.32
C SER A 228 23.88 -27.70 -4.58
N ARG A 229 22.74 -27.54 -5.29
CA ARG A 229 21.39 -27.59 -4.67
C ARG A 229 20.67 -28.93 -4.83
N LEU A 230 21.17 -29.83 -5.66
CA LEU A 230 20.58 -31.17 -5.83
C LEU A 230 20.53 -32.00 -4.53
N PRO A 231 21.57 -32.01 -3.66
CA PRO A 231 21.50 -32.78 -2.42
C PRO A 231 20.45 -32.26 -1.43
N LEU A 232 20.14 -30.95 -1.43
CA LEU A 232 19.12 -30.38 -0.52
C LEU A 232 17.70 -30.72 -0.95
N LEU A 233 17.41 -30.87 -2.24
CA LEU A 233 16.10 -31.31 -2.74
C LEU A 233 15.83 -32.76 -2.43
N PHE A 234 16.85 -33.65 -2.53
CA PHE A 234 16.72 -35.05 -2.13
C PHE A 234 16.62 -35.21 -0.61
N LEU A 235 17.30 -34.36 0.18
CA LEU A 235 17.17 -34.35 1.63
C LEU A 235 15.77 -33.93 2.08
N ALA A 236 15.20 -32.90 1.43
CA ALA A 236 13.83 -32.44 1.74
C ALA A 236 12.77 -33.49 1.38
N MET A 237 12.91 -34.20 0.27
CA MET A 237 12.03 -35.30 -0.09
C MET A 237 12.20 -36.53 0.83
N GLY A 238 13.44 -36.84 1.24
CA GLY A 238 13.72 -37.92 2.18
C GLY A 238 13.14 -37.70 3.57
N VAL A 239 13.17 -36.45 4.07
CA VAL A 239 12.60 -36.07 5.37
C VAL A 239 11.06 -36.14 5.33
N LEU A 240 10.40 -35.77 4.23
CA LEU A 240 8.94 -35.88 4.08
C LEU A 240 8.47 -37.32 4.00
N LEU A 241 9.22 -38.23 3.34
CA LEU A 241 8.93 -39.66 3.30
C LEU A 241 9.25 -40.34 4.63
N GLY A 242 10.31 -39.93 5.34
CA GLY A 242 10.67 -40.49 6.66
C GLY A 242 9.68 -40.13 7.77
N MET A 243 9.15 -38.89 7.78
CA MET A 243 8.15 -38.48 8.77
C MET A 243 6.79 -39.18 8.56
N GLY A 244 6.43 -39.56 7.33
CA GLY A 244 5.21 -40.31 7.05
C GLY A 244 5.27 -41.74 7.58
N LEU A 245 6.45 -42.35 7.69
CA LEU A 245 6.61 -43.75 8.19
C LEU A 245 6.69 -43.81 9.73
N LEU A 246 7.13 -42.73 10.40
CA LEU A 246 7.22 -42.70 11.87
C LEU A 246 5.85 -42.56 12.56
N VAL A 247 4.87 -42.02 11.87
CA VAL A 247 3.50 -41.86 12.43
C VAL A 247 2.71 -43.15 12.44
N LEU A 248 3.13 -44.20 11.68
CA LEU A 248 2.44 -45.49 11.60
C LEU A 248 2.97 -46.56 12.58
N HIS A 249 4.05 -46.32 13.31
CA HIS A 249 4.63 -47.23 14.27
C HIS A 249 4.76 -46.59 15.66
N GLY A 250 3.64 -46.29 16.31
CA GLY A 250 3.61 -45.97 17.75
C GLY A 250 3.89 -47.23 18.58
N PRO A 251 4.63 -47.15 19.72
CA PRO A 251 4.98 -48.29 20.54
C PRO A 251 3.72 -48.87 21.18
N ARG A 252 3.49 -50.17 20.94
CA ARG A 252 2.53 -51.00 21.68
C ARG A 252 3.06 -51.21 23.11
N THR A 253 2.45 -50.57 24.08
CA THR A 253 2.72 -50.84 25.49
C THR A 253 2.20 -52.21 25.85
N ALA A 254 3.11 -53.12 26.20
CA ALA A 254 2.80 -54.43 26.81
C ALA A 254 2.22 -54.20 28.21
N ALA A 255 1.00 -54.65 28.40
CA ALA A 255 0.39 -54.77 29.74
C ALA A 255 1.09 -55.86 30.52
N GLN A 256 1.77 -55.54 31.58
CA GLN A 256 2.38 -56.45 32.52
C GLN A 256 1.32 -56.88 33.55
N ARG A 257 0.96 -58.13 33.53
CA ARG A 257 0.25 -58.81 34.64
C ARG A 257 1.15 -58.82 35.87
N ARG A 258 0.62 -58.48 37.00
CA ARG A 258 1.03 -58.99 38.33
C ARG A 258 -0.16 -59.42 39.12
N ASP A 259 0.06 -60.53 39.71
CA ASP A 259 -0.71 -61.31 40.68
C ASP A 259 -1.43 -60.49 41.77
#